data_7feed696f9cc94e660c8f70538c82002
#
_entry.id   7feed696f9cc94e660c8f70538c82002
#
_cell.length_a   1.000
_cell.length_b   1.000
_cell.length_c   1.000
_cell.angle_alpha   90.00
_cell.angle_beta   90.00
_cell.angle_gamma   90.00
#
_symmetry.space_group_name_H-M   'P 1'
#
loop_
_entity.id
_entity.type
_entity.pdbx_description
1 polymer ?
#
loop_
_entity_poly.entity_id
_entity_poly.type
_entity_poly.pdbx_seq_one_letter_code
_entity_poly.pdbx_strand_id
1 'polypeptide(L)'
;MMVFITHCCKNTLLEWGQHIRTRSVLRGVLRAVLFCWLSLIACFATLPAAQAQSVLSPGVDVTELRVERSEGALLLQSTMRLELSPGVEDALQKGMSVYFVTEAELTRDRWYWYDKKIGAVSRYYRLAYQPLTRLWRLNVSREPIGSGGLASSLSQTFETLPEALDAIRRTVNWKLADLSDIDNESKFTLLFKFRLDVTQLPRPFQMTAGSAAEWNLTTQKSIRLTTEMGR
;
A
#
# COMPACT_ATOMS: atom_id res chain seq x y z
N MET A 1 -81.78 -28.24 50.02
CA MET A 1 -81.92 -28.61 51.43
C MET A 1 -80.62 -28.21 52.12
N MET A 2 -80.70 -27.14 52.86
CA MET A 2 -80.09 -26.97 54.19
C MET A 2 -78.59 -27.18 54.29
N VAL A 3 -77.77 -26.41 54.94
CA VAL A 3 -77.95 -25.32 55.90
C VAL A 3 -76.55 -24.92 56.36
N PHE A 4 -76.26 -23.63 56.46
CA PHE A 4 -75.53 -22.93 57.57
C PHE A 4 -74.20 -23.51 58.11
N ILE A 5 -73.24 -22.82 58.60
CA ILE A 5 -73.10 -21.54 59.36
C ILE A 5 -71.63 -21.32 59.65
N THR A 6 -71.15 -20.05 59.55
CA THR A 6 -70.34 -19.25 60.50
C THR A 6 -69.05 -19.84 61.11
N HIS A 7 -68.03 -19.13 61.24
CA HIS A 7 -67.58 -18.04 62.13
C HIS A 7 -66.06 -17.80 61.86
N CYS A 8 -65.67 -16.63 61.54
CA CYS A 8 -65.28 -15.52 62.41
C CYS A 8 -64.07 -15.76 63.31
N CYS A 9 -63.20 -14.84 63.19
CA CYS A 9 -62.20 -14.34 64.15
C CYS A 9 -60.75 -14.80 64.14
N LYS A 10 -60.01 -13.75 64.04
CA LYS A 10 -58.67 -13.49 64.68
C LYS A 10 -57.46 -14.15 64.06
N ASN A 11 -56.53 -13.34 63.45
CA ASN A 11 -55.51 -12.75 64.29
C ASN A 11 -54.62 -11.75 63.55
N THR A 12 -54.73 -10.55 64.01
CA THR A 12 -53.80 -9.48 63.85
C THR A 12 -52.58 -9.74 64.76
N LEU A 13 -51.58 -10.41 64.30
CA LEU A 13 -50.24 -10.45 65.00
C LEU A 13 -49.06 -10.93 64.11
N LEU A 14 -49.16 -10.85 62.80
CA LEU A 14 -48.03 -11.28 61.97
C LEU A 14 -47.48 -10.21 61.04
N GLU A 15 -47.76 -8.95 61.20
CA GLU A 15 -47.27 -7.87 60.30
C GLU A 15 -45.99 -7.17 60.74
N TRP A 16 -45.42 -7.46 61.91
CA TRP A 16 -44.26 -6.74 62.39
C TRP A 16 -42.91 -7.44 62.11
N GLY A 17 -42.91 -8.63 61.57
CA GLY A 17 -41.69 -9.38 61.30
C GLY A 17 -41.13 -9.23 59.89
N GLN A 18 -41.91 -8.75 58.89
CA GLN A 18 -41.48 -8.75 57.49
C GLN A 18 -40.73 -7.47 57.06
N HIS A 19 -40.92 -6.38 57.76
CA HIS A 19 -40.28 -5.10 57.35
C HIS A 19 -38.79 -4.99 57.65
N ILE A 20 -38.24 -5.83 58.53
CA ILE A 20 -36.81 -5.76 58.91
C ILE A 20 -35.96 -6.71 58.01
N ARG A 21 -36.55 -7.77 57.48
CA ARG A 21 -35.82 -8.71 56.59
C ARG A 21 -35.62 -8.19 55.17
N THR A 22 -36.49 -7.36 54.66
CA THR A 22 -36.41 -6.84 53.28
C THR A 22 -35.26 -5.81 53.09
N ARG A 23 -34.97 -5.02 54.18
CA ARG A 23 -33.90 -4.02 54.10
C ARG A 23 -32.48 -4.64 54.07
N SER A 24 -32.25 -5.78 54.69
CA SER A 24 -30.98 -6.48 54.67
C SER A 24 -30.71 -7.21 53.35
N VAL A 25 -31.76 -7.82 52.80
CA VAL A 25 -31.70 -8.49 51.47
C VAL A 25 -31.53 -7.47 50.37
N LEU A 26 -32.21 -6.34 50.40
CA LEU A 26 -32.08 -5.26 49.42
C LEU A 26 -30.65 -4.66 49.40
N ARG A 27 -30.01 -4.48 50.58
CA ARG A 27 -28.64 -4.02 50.69
C ARG A 27 -27.65 -5.09 50.18
N GLY A 28 -27.90 -6.37 50.34
CA GLY A 28 -27.10 -7.47 49.84
C GLY A 28 -27.17 -7.54 48.30
N VAL A 29 -28.36 -7.44 47.72
CA VAL A 29 -28.56 -7.43 46.28
C VAL A 29 -27.93 -6.20 45.62
N LEU A 30 -28.07 -5.02 46.24
CA LEU A 30 -27.49 -3.78 45.73
C LEU A 30 -25.95 -3.85 45.71
N ARG A 31 -25.32 -4.45 46.77
CA ARG A 31 -23.88 -4.68 46.81
C ARG A 31 -23.41 -5.68 45.77
N ALA A 32 -24.15 -6.78 45.57
CA ALA A 32 -23.84 -7.79 44.56
C ALA A 32 -23.90 -7.21 43.13
N VAL A 33 -24.92 -6.39 42.85
CA VAL A 33 -25.04 -5.70 41.53
C VAL A 33 -23.91 -4.71 41.32
N LEU A 34 -23.53 -3.94 42.36
CA LEU A 34 -22.42 -3.00 42.29
C LEU A 34 -21.06 -3.72 42.04
N PHE A 35 -20.81 -4.86 42.71
CA PHE A 35 -19.64 -5.68 42.47
C PHE A 35 -19.63 -6.27 41.07
N CYS A 36 -20.77 -6.73 40.55
CA CYS A 36 -20.91 -7.22 39.19
C CYS A 36 -20.61 -6.13 38.13
N TRP A 37 -21.11 -4.91 38.36
CA TRP A 37 -20.82 -3.76 37.52
C TRP A 37 -19.35 -3.34 37.55
N LEU A 38 -18.74 -3.32 38.73
CA LEU A 38 -17.31 -3.01 38.86
C LEU A 38 -16.43 -4.06 38.18
N SER A 39 -16.76 -5.34 38.30
CA SER A 39 -16.02 -6.42 37.61
C SER A 39 -16.20 -6.36 36.09
N LEU A 40 -17.37 -5.95 35.58
CA LEU A 40 -17.59 -5.78 34.16
C LEU A 40 -16.75 -4.61 33.58
N ILE A 41 -16.66 -3.50 34.32
CA ILE A 41 -15.83 -2.34 33.95
C ILE A 41 -14.34 -2.70 33.98
N ALA A 42 -13.89 -3.47 34.96
CA ALA A 42 -12.49 -3.94 35.05
C ALA A 42 -12.11 -4.88 33.88
N CYS A 43 -13.06 -5.69 33.39
CA CYS A 43 -12.85 -6.58 32.24
C CYS A 43 -12.72 -5.80 30.91
N PHE A 44 -13.38 -4.65 30.78
CA PHE A 44 -13.23 -3.77 29.62
C PHE A 44 -11.94 -2.94 29.62
N ALA A 45 -11.33 -2.70 30.78
CA ALA A 45 -10.08 -1.94 30.90
C ALA A 45 -8.82 -2.75 30.53
N THR A 46 -8.92 -4.07 30.36
CA THR A 46 -7.81 -4.96 29.99
C THR A 46 -7.83 -5.39 28.52
N LEU A 47 -8.58 -4.69 27.65
CA LEU A 47 -8.40 -4.88 26.21
C LEU A 47 -6.97 -4.45 25.89
N PRO A 48 -6.06 -5.37 25.51
CA PRO A 48 -4.75 -4.96 25.01
C PRO A 48 -5.06 -4.04 23.83
N ALA A 49 -4.54 -2.84 23.86
CA ALA A 49 -4.50 -1.99 22.69
C ALA A 49 -3.82 -2.85 21.61
N ALA A 50 -4.62 -3.40 20.71
CA ALA A 50 -4.11 -4.03 19.51
C ALA A 50 -3.29 -2.94 18.84
N GLN A 51 -1.98 -2.99 19.03
CA GLN A 51 -1.05 -2.20 18.25
C GLN A 51 -1.37 -2.64 16.83
N ALA A 52 -2.07 -1.77 16.11
CA ALA A 52 -2.16 -1.87 14.67
C ALA A 52 -0.72 -1.78 14.18
N GLN A 53 -0.06 -2.92 14.10
CA GLN A 53 1.11 -3.06 13.27
C GLN A 53 0.60 -2.63 11.92
N SER A 54 1.04 -1.46 11.48
CA SER A 54 0.90 -1.04 10.11
C SER A 54 1.65 -2.11 9.31
N VAL A 55 0.93 -3.16 8.94
CA VAL A 55 1.37 -4.08 7.91
C VAL A 55 1.53 -3.17 6.71
N LEU A 56 2.78 -2.79 6.42
CA LEU A 56 3.11 -2.07 5.21
C LEU A 56 2.53 -2.94 4.10
N SER A 57 1.41 -2.50 3.54
CA SER A 57 0.81 -3.22 2.43
C SER A 57 1.83 -3.24 1.30
N PRO A 58 2.15 -4.41 0.74
CA PRO A 58 3.02 -4.48 -0.42
C PRO A 58 2.47 -3.53 -1.47
N GLY A 59 3.33 -2.71 -2.03
CA GLY A 59 2.86 -1.69 -2.95
C GLY A 59 3.99 -0.81 -3.45
N VAL A 60 3.63 0.04 -4.37
CA VAL A 60 4.53 1.03 -4.94
C VAL A 60 3.86 2.41 -4.88
N ASP A 61 4.61 3.40 -4.42
CA ASP A 61 4.17 4.79 -4.37
C ASP A 61 5.29 5.74 -4.77
N VAL A 62 4.96 6.78 -5.54
CA VAL A 62 5.91 7.80 -5.96
C VAL A 62 5.97 8.88 -4.88
N THR A 63 7.02 8.84 -4.06
CA THR A 63 7.23 9.79 -2.97
C THR A 63 7.65 11.14 -3.50
N GLU A 64 8.55 11.16 -4.47
CA GLU A 64 9.09 12.40 -5.03
C GLU A 64 9.16 12.31 -6.55
N LEU A 65 8.75 13.40 -7.21
CA LEU A 65 8.82 13.54 -8.66
C LEU A 65 9.19 14.99 -8.96
N ARG A 66 10.39 15.21 -9.49
CA ARG A 66 10.92 16.54 -9.84
C ARG A 66 11.42 16.56 -11.27
N VAL A 67 11.33 17.73 -11.85
CA VAL A 67 11.85 17.99 -13.19
C VAL A 67 12.73 19.21 -13.12
N GLU A 68 13.94 19.09 -13.61
CA GLU A 68 14.94 20.17 -13.62
C GLU A 68 15.37 20.48 -15.05
N ARG A 69 15.69 21.73 -15.30
CA ARG A 69 16.27 22.17 -16.56
C ARG A 69 17.79 22.23 -16.41
N SER A 70 18.52 21.45 -17.19
CA SER A 70 19.97 21.41 -17.16
C SER A 70 20.51 21.09 -18.54
N GLU A 71 21.63 21.71 -18.90
CA GLU A 71 22.39 21.40 -20.12
C GLU A 71 21.56 21.36 -21.42
N GLY A 72 20.55 22.22 -21.53
CA GLY A 72 19.69 22.27 -22.73
C GLY A 72 18.65 21.14 -22.79
N ALA A 73 18.47 20.38 -21.72
CA ALA A 73 17.49 19.32 -21.61
C ALA A 73 16.62 19.44 -20.37
N LEU A 74 15.48 18.79 -20.41
CA LEU A 74 14.60 18.56 -19.27
C LEU A 74 14.94 17.22 -18.66
N LEU A 75 15.43 17.23 -17.41
CA LEU A 75 15.85 16.06 -16.66
C LEU A 75 14.81 15.70 -15.61
N LEU A 76 14.43 14.43 -15.58
CA LEU A 76 13.53 13.85 -14.61
C LEU A 76 14.31 13.23 -13.46
N GLN A 77 13.87 13.52 -12.24
CA GLN A 77 14.29 12.84 -11.02
C GLN A 77 13.05 12.27 -10.33
N SER A 78 13.12 11.03 -9.91
CA SER A 78 12.04 10.39 -9.15
C SER A 78 12.57 9.51 -8.04
N THR A 79 11.87 9.52 -6.92
CA THR A 79 12.06 8.58 -5.81
C THR A 79 10.73 7.92 -5.53
N MET A 80 10.74 6.60 -5.38
CA MET A 80 9.55 5.83 -5.08
C MET A 80 9.79 4.87 -3.92
N ARG A 81 8.75 4.59 -3.16
CA ARG A 81 8.69 3.49 -2.23
C ARG A 81 8.24 2.26 -3.01
N LEU A 82 9.01 1.20 -2.97
CA LEU A 82 8.71 -0.06 -3.61
C LEU A 82 8.86 -1.18 -2.59
N GLU A 83 7.77 -1.86 -2.29
CA GLU A 83 7.73 -3.00 -1.40
C GLU A 83 7.14 -4.18 -2.15
N LEU A 84 7.93 -5.23 -2.28
CA LEU A 84 7.48 -6.43 -2.97
C LEU A 84 6.51 -7.21 -2.09
N SER A 85 5.58 -7.90 -2.71
CA SER A 85 4.75 -8.86 -2.02
C SER A 85 5.54 -10.14 -1.69
N PRO A 86 5.15 -10.88 -0.64
CA PRO A 86 5.80 -12.14 -0.31
C PRO A 86 5.83 -13.13 -1.48
N GLY A 87 4.80 -13.16 -2.32
CA GLY A 87 4.75 -14.02 -3.50
C GLY A 87 5.77 -13.64 -4.57
N VAL A 88 6.03 -12.35 -4.78
CA VAL A 88 7.06 -11.87 -5.71
C VAL A 88 8.46 -12.14 -5.16
N GLU A 89 8.68 -11.95 -3.85
CA GLU A 89 9.96 -12.25 -3.22
C GLU A 89 10.29 -13.75 -3.25
N ASP A 90 9.33 -14.61 -2.96
CA ASP A 90 9.47 -16.07 -3.04
C ASP A 90 9.82 -16.53 -4.47
N ALA A 91 9.17 -15.93 -5.46
CA ALA A 91 9.47 -16.19 -6.86
C ALA A 91 10.92 -15.80 -7.23
N LEU A 92 11.37 -14.63 -6.78
CA LEU A 92 12.74 -14.17 -6.98
C LEU A 92 13.75 -15.11 -6.31
N GLN A 93 13.51 -15.52 -5.06
CA GLN A 93 14.38 -16.45 -4.31
C GLN A 93 14.50 -17.81 -4.99
N LYS A 94 13.46 -18.26 -5.68
CA LYS A 94 13.44 -19.47 -6.51
C LYS A 94 14.16 -19.30 -7.85
N GLY A 95 14.80 -18.13 -8.08
CA GLY A 95 15.57 -17.83 -9.28
C GLY A 95 14.74 -17.34 -10.46
N MET A 96 13.45 -17.05 -10.26
CA MET A 96 12.65 -16.42 -11.31
C MET A 96 13.07 -14.97 -11.52
N SER A 97 13.06 -14.53 -12.78
CA SER A 97 13.30 -13.13 -13.11
C SER A 97 11.97 -12.36 -13.02
N VAL A 98 11.99 -11.20 -12.37
CA VAL A 98 10.87 -10.27 -12.33
C VAL A 98 11.22 -9.03 -13.13
N TYR A 99 10.23 -8.49 -13.83
CA TYR A 99 10.41 -7.38 -14.76
C TYR A 99 9.61 -6.18 -14.29
N PHE A 100 10.24 -5.01 -14.31
CA PHE A 100 9.59 -3.74 -14.00
C PHE A 100 9.77 -2.78 -15.16
N VAL A 101 8.81 -1.90 -15.32
CA VAL A 101 8.81 -0.86 -16.35
C VAL A 101 8.51 0.48 -15.70
N THR A 102 9.39 1.44 -15.94
CA THR A 102 9.17 2.85 -15.63
C THR A 102 8.97 3.61 -16.94
N GLU A 103 7.90 4.37 -17.02
CA GLU A 103 7.55 5.19 -18.18
C GLU A 103 7.33 6.63 -17.72
N ALA A 104 7.85 7.58 -18.48
CA ALA A 104 7.59 9.00 -18.28
C ALA A 104 7.20 9.63 -19.61
N GLU A 105 6.08 10.33 -19.61
CA GLU A 105 5.54 10.99 -20.79
C GLU A 105 5.26 12.45 -20.50
N LEU A 106 5.80 13.33 -21.34
CA LEU A 106 5.58 14.76 -21.31
C LEU A 106 4.63 15.16 -22.41
N THR A 107 3.49 15.73 -22.04
CA THR A 107 2.48 16.23 -22.96
C THR A 107 2.33 17.72 -22.81
N ARG A 108 2.08 18.41 -23.92
CA ARG A 108 1.68 19.81 -23.95
C ARG A 108 0.18 19.90 -23.93
N ASP A 109 -0.40 20.57 -22.95
CA ASP A 109 -1.83 20.81 -22.85
C ASP A 109 -2.28 21.75 -23.97
N ARG A 110 -3.32 21.38 -24.73
CA ARG A 110 -3.93 22.19 -25.79
C ARG A 110 -5.41 22.38 -25.51
N TRP A 111 -5.91 23.62 -25.62
CA TRP A 111 -7.28 23.94 -25.23
C TRP A 111 -8.36 23.50 -26.21
N TYR A 112 -7.99 23.17 -27.47
CA TYR A 112 -8.97 22.89 -28.54
C TYR A 112 -8.66 21.66 -29.39
N TRP A 113 -7.61 20.89 -29.06
CA TRP A 113 -7.18 19.69 -29.78
C TRP A 113 -6.58 18.69 -28.80
N TYR A 114 -6.22 17.52 -29.31
CA TYR A 114 -5.53 16.52 -28.48
C TYR A 114 -4.19 17.06 -27.96
N ASP A 115 -3.84 16.69 -26.74
CA ASP A 115 -2.55 17.02 -26.14
C ASP A 115 -1.41 16.52 -27.04
N LYS A 116 -0.40 17.36 -27.21
CA LYS A 116 0.76 16.99 -28.03
C LYS A 116 1.80 16.33 -27.15
N LYS A 117 2.17 15.09 -27.47
CA LYS A 117 3.32 14.40 -26.88
C LYS A 117 4.60 15.09 -27.31
N ILE A 118 5.38 15.57 -26.33
CA ILE A 118 6.65 16.26 -26.54
C ILE A 118 7.81 15.29 -26.34
N GLY A 119 7.74 14.45 -25.32
CA GLY A 119 8.74 13.44 -25.03
C GLY A 119 8.14 12.25 -24.33
N ALA A 120 8.71 11.09 -24.58
CA ALA A 120 8.42 9.88 -23.85
C ALA A 120 9.68 9.03 -23.73
N VAL A 121 9.90 8.55 -22.53
CA VAL A 121 11.05 7.72 -22.21
C VAL A 121 10.60 6.54 -21.36
N SER A 122 11.23 5.40 -21.61
CA SER A 122 10.94 4.17 -20.89
C SER A 122 12.23 3.55 -20.39
N ARG A 123 12.16 2.87 -19.27
CA ARG A 123 13.26 2.11 -18.69
C ARG A 123 12.73 0.77 -18.20
N TYR A 124 13.37 -0.28 -18.66
CA TYR A 124 13.00 -1.65 -18.36
C TYR A 124 14.05 -2.25 -17.43
N TYR A 125 13.57 -2.92 -16.40
CA TYR A 125 14.41 -3.57 -15.39
C TYR A 125 14.09 -5.07 -15.37
N ARG A 126 15.13 -5.88 -15.29
CA ARG A 126 15.03 -7.31 -15.01
C ARG A 126 15.81 -7.60 -13.75
N LEU A 127 15.14 -7.97 -12.69
CA LEU A 127 15.71 -8.39 -11.43
C LEU A 127 15.66 -9.91 -11.32
N ALA A 128 16.80 -10.52 -10.98
CA ALA A 128 16.91 -11.96 -10.79
C ALA A 128 17.88 -12.29 -9.66
N TYR A 129 17.51 -13.24 -8.82
CA TYR A 129 18.42 -13.84 -7.86
C TYR A 129 19.20 -14.98 -8.51
N GLN A 130 20.49 -15.09 -8.24
CA GLN A 130 21.35 -16.17 -8.70
C GLN A 130 21.72 -17.08 -7.54
N PRO A 131 21.08 -18.25 -7.36
CA PRO A 131 21.29 -19.10 -6.20
C PRO A 131 22.72 -19.62 -6.05
N LEU A 132 23.44 -19.86 -7.16
CA LEU A 132 24.80 -20.37 -7.15
C LEU A 132 25.81 -19.35 -6.58
N THR A 133 25.65 -18.09 -6.92
CA THR A 133 26.53 -17.01 -6.46
C THR A 133 25.97 -16.26 -5.26
N ARG A 134 24.69 -16.48 -4.95
CA ARG A 134 23.90 -15.75 -3.91
C ARG A 134 23.86 -14.25 -4.13
N LEU A 135 23.90 -13.83 -5.39
CA LEU A 135 23.90 -12.42 -5.78
C LEU A 135 22.63 -12.06 -6.53
N TRP A 136 22.26 -10.81 -6.39
CA TRP A 136 21.13 -10.20 -7.11
C TRP A 136 21.66 -9.52 -8.36
N ARG A 137 21.11 -9.88 -9.50
CA ARG A 137 21.46 -9.26 -10.79
C ARG A 137 20.31 -8.38 -11.27
N LEU A 138 20.64 -7.12 -11.52
CA LEU A 138 19.74 -6.13 -12.10
C LEU A 138 20.23 -5.76 -13.50
N ASN A 139 19.41 -6.01 -14.50
CA ASN A 139 19.64 -5.54 -15.85
C ASN A 139 18.72 -4.35 -16.13
N VAL A 140 19.30 -3.28 -16.66
CA VAL A 140 18.59 -2.03 -17.01
C VAL A 140 18.73 -1.77 -18.49
N SER A 141 17.62 -1.54 -19.19
CA SER A 141 17.58 -1.27 -20.62
C SER A 141 16.62 -0.12 -20.94
N ARG A 142 16.82 0.51 -22.09
CA ARG A 142 15.86 1.48 -22.67
C ARG A 142 14.80 0.82 -23.54
N GLU A 143 15.02 -0.43 -23.90
CA GLU A 143 14.13 -1.23 -24.74
C GLU A 143 13.59 -2.42 -23.95
N PRO A 144 12.45 -2.98 -24.33
CA PRO A 144 11.92 -4.18 -23.68
C PRO A 144 12.94 -5.32 -23.64
N ILE A 145 13.18 -5.88 -22.46
CA ILE A 145 14.13 -6.97 -22.25
C ILE A 145 13.45 -8.29 -22.64
N GLY A 146 13.42 -8.58 -23.94
CA GLY A 146 13.00 -9.89 -24.44
C GLY A 146 14.16 -10.89 -24.46
N SER A 147 13.93 -12.09 -25.03
CA SER A 147 14.92 -13.16 -25.14
C SER A 147 16.18 -12.80 -25.94
N GLY A 148 16.16 -11.71 -26.71
CA GLY A 148 17.29 -11.17 -27.46
C GLY A 148 17.84 -9.83 -26.97
N GLY A 149 17.15 -9.14 -26.05
CA GLY A 149 17.45 -7.75 -25.66
C GLY A 149 18.51 -7.56 -24.57
N LEU A 150 19.20 -8.61 -24.14
CA LEU A 150 20.24 -8.50 -23.11
C LEU A 150 21.52 -7.80 -23.61
N ALA A 151 21.74 -7.75 -24.91
CA ALA A 151 22.96 -7.16 -25.50
C ALA A 151 23.05 -5.64 -25.29
N SER A 152 21.91 -4.94 -25.13
CA SER A 152 21.85 -3.49 -24.92
C SER A 152 21.54 -3.10 -23.47
N SER A 153 21.66 -4.03 -22.52
CA SER A 153 21.35 -3.79 -21.12
C SER A 153 22.59 -3.55 -20.27
N LEU A 154 22.50 -2.57 -19.37
CA LEU A 154 23.47 -2.40 -18.30
C LEU A 154 23.20 -3.41 -17.19
N SER A 155 24.18 -4.26 -16.87
CA SER A 155 24.06 -5.27 -15.80
C SER A 155 24.80 -4.78 -14.55
N GLN A 156 24.09 -4.83 -13.41
CA GLN A 156 24.62 -4.54 -12.08
C GLN A 156 24.37 -5.73 -11.16
N THR A 157 25.26 -5.92 -10.19
CA THR A 157 25.16 -7.02 -9.23
C THR A 157 25.19 -6.46 -7.81
N PHE A 158 24.34 -6.98 -6.95
CA PHE A 158 24.16 -6.55 -5.56
C PHE A 158 24.22 -7.77 -4.63
N GLU A 159 24.63 -7.55 -3.40
CA GLU A 159 24.67 -8.61 -2.38
C GLU A 159 23.30 -8.87 -1.77
N THR A 160 22.47 -7.82 -1.65
CA THR A 160 21.17 -7.88 -0.99
C THR A 160 20.01 -7.41 -1.90
N LEU A 161 18.82 -7.93 -1.64
CA LEU A 161 17.61 -7.50 -2.34
C LEU A 161 17.29 -6.01 -2.10
N PRO A 162 17.38 -5.46 -0.87
CA PRO A 162 17.15 -4.04 -0.64
C PRO A 162 18.04 -3.13 -1.49
N GLU A 163 19.34 -3.43 -1.64
CA GLU A 163 20.26 -2.65 -2.49
C GLU A 163 19.84 -2.69 -3.96
N ALA A 164 19.46 -3.86 -4.47
CA ALA A 164 18.98 -3.99 -5.85
C ALA A 164 17.67 -3.20 -6.07
N LEU A 165 16.76 -3.21 -5.08
CA LEU A 165 15.53 -2.44 -5.13
C LEU A 165 15.79 -0.93 -5.03
N ASP A 166 16.79 -0.49 -4.26
CA ASP A 166 17.15 0.93 -4.15
C ASP A 166 17.64 1.48 -5.48
N ALA A 167 18.34 0.67 -6.28
CA ALA A 167 18.73 1.06 -7.64
C ALA A 167 17.53 1.23 -8.59
N ILE A 168 16.42 0.50 -8.35
CA ILE A 168 15.17 0.65 -9.11
C ILE A 168 14.36 1.85 -8.59
N ARG A 169 14.34 2.07 -7.27
CA ARG A 169 13.54 3.12 -6.60
C ARG A 169 13.96 4.53 -6.99
N ARG A 170 15.22 4.72 -7.37
CA ARG A 170 15.78 6.03 -7.71
C ARG A 170 16.02 6.17 -9.20
N THR A 171 15.49 7.25 -9.75
CA THR A 171 15.83 7.69 -11.09
C THR A 171 16.43 9.09 -10.99
N VAL A 172 17.64 9.27 -11.54
CA VAL A 172 18.37 10.54 -11.51
C VAL A 172 18.78 10.89 -12.93
N ASN A 173 18.73 12.16 -13.28
CA ASN A 173 19.20 12.73 -14.55
C ASN A 173 18.64 12.00 -15.78
N TRP A 174 17.36 11.66 -15.75
CA TRP A 174 16.73 10.98 -16.88
C TRP A 174 16.22 12.00 -17.89
N LYS A 175 16.90 12.10 -19.01
CA LYS A 175 16.55 13.06 -20.08
C LYS A 175 15.18 12.73 -20.64
N LEU A 176 14.24 13.67 -20.49
CA LEU A 176 12.84 13.54 -20.89
C LEU A 176 12.57 14.19 -22.26
N ALA A 177 13.11 15.40 -22.48
CA ALA A 177 12.96 16.17 -23.72
C ALA A 177 14.11 17.18 -23.86
N ASP A 178 14.32 17.69 -25.09
CA ASP A 178 15.20 18.82 -25.32
C ASP A 178 14.47 20.14 -25.00
N LEU A 179 15.20 21.13 -24.49
CA LEU A 179 14.59 22.45 -24.16
C LEU A 179 14.14 23.21 -25.43
N SER A 180 14.70 22.89 -26.59
CA SER A 180 14.23 23.43 -27.89
C SER A 180 12.78 23.08 -28.21
N ASP A 181 12.27 21.97 -27.67
CA ASP A 181 10.92 21.49 -27.91
C ASP A 181 9.92 22.06 -26.87
N ILE A 182 10.42 22.82 -25.91
CA ILE A 182 9.67 23.36 -24.78
C ILE A 182 9.47 24.86 -24.97
N ASP A 183 8.22 25.23 -25.20
CA ASP A 183 7.79 26.62 -25.26
C ASP A 183 7.48 27.14 -23.85
N ASN A 184 8.03 28.32 -23.51
CA ASN A 184 7.88 28.89 -22.17
C ASN A 184 6.43 29.38 -21.86
N GLU A 185 5.58 29.52 -22.85
CA GLU A 185 4.19 29.97 -22.68
C GLU A 185 3.19 28.80 -22.52
N SER A 186 3.62 27.59 -22.80
CA SER A 186 2.77 26.41 -22.79
C SER A 186 2.74 25.74 -21.42
N LYS A 187 1.60 25.14 -21.09
CA LYS A 187 1.45 24.26 -19.94
C LYS A 187 1.80 22.84 -20.35
N PHE A 188 2.53 22.17 -19.49
CA PHE A 188 2.94 20.78 -19.71
C PHE A 188 2.45 19.91 -18.58
N THR A 189 2.08 18.69 -18.92
CA THR A 189 1.73 17.65 -17.95
C THR A 189 2.72 16.50 -18.09
N LEU A 190 3.40 16.17 -17.01
CA LEU A 190 4.25 15.01 -16.90
C LEU A 190 3.47 13.86 -16.26
N LEU A 191 3.40 12.75 -16.96
CA LEU A 191 2.83 11.51 -16.49
C LEU A 191 3.95 10.50 -16.23
N PHE A 192 4.12 10.09 -14.99
CA PHE A 192 5.05 9.06 -14.56
C PHE A 192 4.27 7.79 -14.20
N LYS A 193 4.69 6.65 -14.73
CA LYS A 193 4.12 5.33 -14.46
C LYS A 193 5.22 4.36 -14.07
N PHE A 194 4.93 3.53 -13.08
CA PHE A 194 5.74 2.37 -12.74
C PHE A 194 4.84 1.15 -12.63
N ARG A 195 5.28 0.03 -13.18
CA ARG A 195 4.53 -1.23 -13.10
C ARG A 195 5.45 -2.44 -13.10
N LEU A 196 4.99 -3.50 -12.46
CA LEU A 196 5.54 -4.84 -12.64
C LEU A 196 4.95 -5.43 -13.93
N ASP A 197 5.80 -5.95 -14.81
CA ASP A 197 5.39 -6.52 -16.08
C ASP A 197 5.27 -8.05 -15.99
N VAL A 198 4.06 -8.52 -15.74
CA VAL A 198 3.76 -9.96 -15.65
C VAL A 198 3.81 -10.66 -17.01
N THR A 199 3.78 -9.92 -18.13
CA THR A 199 3.77 -10.52 -19.47
C THR A 199 5.09 -11.17 -19.84
N GLN A 200 6.17 -10.79 -19.18
CA GLN A 200 7.51 -11.34 -19.36
C GLN A 200 7.79 -12.59 -18.49
N LEU A 201 6.87 -12.95 -17.60
CA LEU A 201 6.99 -14.14 -16.79
C LEU A 201 6.79 -15.42 -17.62
N PRO A 202 7.33 -16.58 -17.22
CA PRO A 202 6.99 -17.87 -17.83
C PRO A 202 5.48 -18.14 -17.82
N ARG A 203 4.96 -18.73 -18.89
CA ARG A 203 3.50 -18.92 -19.11
C ARG A 203 2.71 -19.45 -17.90
N PRO A 204 3.17 -20.46 -17.15
CA PRO A 204 2.42 -20.93 -15.99
C PRO A 204 2.17 -19.85 -14.95
N PHE A 205 3.15 -18.95 -14.77
CA PHE A 205 3.07 -17.85 -13.82
C PHE A 205 2.28 -16.65 -14.33
N GLN A 206 2.23 -16.42 -15.65
CA GLN A 206 1.41 -15.34 -16.22
C GLN A 206 -0.08 -15.51 -15.89
N MET A 207 -0.60 -16.73 -15.93
CA MET A 207 -2.00 -17.02 -15.61
C MET A 207 -2.31 -16.81 -14.13
N THR A 208 -1.41 -17.22 -13.25
CA THR A 208 -1.57 -17.06 -11.81
C THR A 208 -1.28 -15.63 -11.35
N ALA A 209 -0.19 -15.04 -11.81
CA ALA A 209 0.23 -13.69 -11.46
C ALA A 209 -0.73 -12.62 -11.99
N GLY A 210 -1.28 -12.79 -13.18
CA GLY A 210 -2.21 -11.82 -13.78
C GLY A 210 -3.53 -11.69 -13.01
N SER A 211 -3.92 -12.71 -12.25
CA SER A 211 -5.14 -12.71 -11.43
C SER A 211 -4.88 -12.43 -9.93
N ALA A 212 -3.66 -12.53 -9.46
CA ALA A 212 -3.32 -12.33 -8.06
C ALA A 212 -2.97 -10.87 -7.76
N ALA A 213 -3.66 -10.28 -6.79
CA ALA A 213 -3.42 -8.90 -6.35
C ALA A 213 -1.96 -8.66 -5.91
N GLU A 214 -1.28 -9.70 -5.44
CA GLU A 214 0.13 -9.65 -5.02
C GLU A 214 1.10 -9.27 -6.14
N TRP A 215 0.75 -9.53 -7.40
CA TRP A 215 1.56 -9.21 -8.57
C TRP A 215 1.19 -7.89 -9.23
N ASN A 216 0.14 -7.23 -8.75
CA ASN A 216 -0.32 -5.95 -9.29
C ASN A 216 0.40 -4.78 -8.62
N LEU A 217 1.70 -4.67 -8.85
CA LEU A 217 2.50 -3.53 -8.41
C LEU A 217 2.49 -2.45 -9.50
N THR A 218 1.58 -1.50 -9.35
CA THR A 218 1.40 -0.39 -10.31
C THR A 218 1.17 0.91 -9.57
N THR A 219 1.88 1.96 -10.00
CA THR A 219 1.62 3.33 -9.55
C THR A 219 1.71 4.30 -10.70
N GLN A 220 0.96 5.39 -10.59
CA GLN A 220 0.95 6.46 -11.56
C GLN A 220 0.86 7.80 -10.84
N LYS A 221 1.70 8.75 -11.23
CA LYS A 221 1.68 10.13 -10.72
C LYS A 221 1.72 11.12 -11.86
N SER A 222 0.84 12.10 -11.82
CA SER A 222 0.80 13.19 -12.80
C SER A 222 1.12 14.51 -12.11
N ILE A 223 2.01 15.30 -12.70
CA ILE A 223 2.32 16.65 -12.25
C ILE A 223 2.20 17.64 -13.41
N ARG A 224 1.68 18.82 -13.11
CA ARG A 224 1.67 19.94 -14.05
C ARG A 224 2.93 20.75 -13.87
N LEU A 225 3.63 20.98 -14.97
CA LEU A 225 4.83 21.79 -15.00
C LEU A 225 4.44 23.22 -15.40
N THR A 226 4.62 24.17 -14.50
CA THR A 226 4.51 25.59 -14.77
C THR A 226 5.89 26.14 -15.06
N THR A 227 5.96 27.22 -15.84
CA THR A 227 7.20 27.84 -16.34
C THR A 227 8.18 28.28 -15.23
N GLU A 228 7.73 28.32 -13.98
CA GLU A 228 8.55 28.78 -12.85
C GLU A 228 9.44 27.70 -12.20
N MET A 229 9.33 26.43 -12.61
CA MET A 229 10.18 25.36 -12.10
C MET A 229 11.53 25.36 -12.81
N GLY A 230 12.48 26.10 -12.27
CA GLY A 230 13.87 26.10 -12.76
C GLY A 230 14.55 27.46 -12.71
N ARG A 231 14.53 28.09 -11.53
CA ARG A 231 15.55 29.09 -11.14
C ARG A 231 16.45 28.53 -10.08
#